data_e464ad7826b2eafce4d57f5ddf40d261
#
_entry.id   e464ad7826b2eafce4d57f5ddf40d261
#
_cell.length_a   1.000
_cell.length_b   1.000
_cell.length_c   1.000
_cell.angle_alpha   90.00
_cell.angle_beta   90.00
_cell.angle_gamma   90.00
#
_symmetry.space_group_name_H-M   'P 1'
#
loop_
_entity.id
_entity.type
_entity.pdbx_description
1 polymer ?
#
loop_
_entity_poly.entity_id
_entity_poly.type
_entity_poly.pdbx_seq_one_letter_code
_entity_poly.pdbx_strand_id
1 'polypeptide(L)'
;MEYRYLGNSGLNVSELCLGVMTFGGDTVKNEIATVTQKDANIITSAAIDLGINFFDTANVYSGGVSETVLGKALGNHRKDVIIATKVRFAMGNKPNETGLSRYHIIKSCEDSLRRLGTDVIDLYQIHSYDAGTPLEETLYAMDHLIQCGKVRYIGCSNLTAWQTMKALSISEKLNLQKFITTQLYYSIGMRDIENELVPLCIDQHMGILCWSPLSGGFFTGKFRKNSEMPSDARRSNRQASSFKYWPVDEEKGFEIVEHLERIGTL
;
A
#
# COMPACT_ATOMS: atom_id res chain seq x y z
N MET A 1 3.16 21.23 0.38
CA MET A 1 2.45 19.97 0.12
C MET A 1 1.04 20.28 -0.38
N GLU A 2 0.58 19.64 -1.44
CA GLU A 2 -0.81 19.75 -1.86
C GLU A 2 -1.64 18.61 -1.25
N TYR A 3 -2.93 18.87 -1.06
CA TYR A 3 -3.87 17.91 -0.46
C TYR A 3 -5.05 17.68 -1.37
N ARG A 4 -5.56 16.45 -1.37
CA ARG A 4 -6.71 16.04 -2.19
C ARG A 4 -7.68 15.17 -1.39
N TYR A 5 -8.94 15.25 -1.74
CA TYR A 5 -9.93 14.31 -1.22
C TYR A 5 -9.67 12.91 -1.77
N LEU A 6 -9.70 11.93 -0.88
CA LEU A 6 -9.40 10.53 -1.20
C LEU A 6 -10.66 9.85 -1.77
N GLY A 7 -10.72 9.76 -3.09
CA GLY A 7 -11.91 9.26 -3.79
C GLY A 7 -13.17 10.06 -3.46
N ASN A 8 -14.32 9.41 -3.45
CA ASN A 8 -15.59 10.01 -3.05
C ASN A 8 -15.76 10.02 -1.52
N SER A 9 -14.84 10.65 -0.82
CA SER A 9 -14.89 10.78 0.64
C SER A 9 -14.50 12.17 1.09
N GLY A 10 -14.83 12.52 2.33
CA GLY A 10 -14.38 13.77 2.95
C GLY A 10 -12.96 13.71 3.51
N LEU A 11 -12.24 12.59 3.30
CA LEU A 11 -10.89 12.42 3.81
C LEU A 11 -9.87 13.17 2.96
N ASN A 12 -9.22 14.18 3.54
CA ASN A 12 -8.24 15.02 2.85
C ASN A 12 -6.82 14.55 3.17
N VAL A 13 -6.10 14.09 2.15
CA VAL A 13 -4.76 13.51 2.26
C VAL A 13 -3.75 14.26 1.40
N SER A 14 -2.47 14.21 1.81
CA SER A 14 -1.38 14.69 0.98
C SER A 14 -1.28 13.87 -0.32
N GLU A 15 -0.91 14.52 -1.43
CA GLU A 15 -0.71 13.84 -2.72
C GLU A 15 0.39 12.78 -2.65
N LEU A 16 1.36 12.98 -1.77
CA LEU A 16 2.39 11.99 -1.47
C LEU A 16 1.98 11.18 -0.23
N CYS A 17 2.12 9.85 -0.36
CA CYS A 17 1.92 8.91 0.74
C CYS A 17 3.26 8.27 1.08
N LEU A 18 3.63 8.24 2.37
CA LEU A 18 4.82 7.52 2.81
C LEU A 18 4.51 6.04 2.97
N GLY A 19 4.96 5.21 2.01
CA GLY A 19 4.91 3.74 2.12
C GLY A 19 6.05 3.22 2.99
N VAL A 20 5.72 2.44 4.02
CA VAL A 20 6.71 1.99 5.02
C VAL A 20 7.00 0.48 4.96
N MET A 21 6.86 -0.15 3.82
CA MET A 21 7.17 -1.58 3.63
C MET A 21 8.60 -1.95 4.05
N THR A 22 9.53 -1.01 4.01
CA THR A 22 10.95 -1.23 4.36
C THR A 22 11.25 -1.08 5.84
N PHE A 23 10.28 -0.71 6.69
CA PHE A 23 10.48 -0.58 8.13
C PHE A 23 10.62 -1.95 8.80
N GLY A 24 11.59 -2.09 9.71
CA GLY A 24 11.80 -3.31 10.50
C GLY A 24 13.21 -3.89 10.48
N GLY A 25 14.21 -3.17 9.95
CA GLY A 25 15.59 -3.63 9.79
C GLY A 25 16.30 -4.10 11.05
N ASP A 26 15.88 -3.63 12.24
CA ASP A 26 16.44 -4.09 13.51
C ASP A 26 15.96 -5.49 13.93
N THR A 27 14.78 -5.88 13.46
CA THR A 27 14.07 -7.07 13.96
C THR A 27 14.05 -8.20 12.93
N VAL A 28 13.91 -7.85 11.65
CA VAL A 28 13.75 -8.81 10.57
C VAL A 28 14.94 -8.69 9.62
N LYS A 29 15.74 -9.75 9.55
CA LYS A 29 16.83 -9.84 8.58
C LYS A 29 16.28 -10.37 7.26
N ASN A 30 15.70 -9.50 6.47
CA ASN A 30 15.34 -9.78 5.09
C ASN A 30 15.75 -8.61 4.19
N GLU A 31 15.73 -8.85 2.90
CA GLU A 31 16.18 -7.88 1.89
C GLU A 31 15.27 -6.66 1.72
N ILE A 32 14.06 -6.71 2.30
CA ILE A 32 13.05 -5.64 2.18
C ILE A 32 13.06 -4.76 3.42
N ALA A 33 13.15 -5.35 4.61
CA ALA A 33 13.18 -4.63 5.88
C ALA A 33 14.57 -4.06 6.13
N THR A 34 14.86 -2.90 5.57
CA THR A 34 16.19 -2.27 5.63
C THR A 34 16.25 -1.06 6.56
N VAL A 35 15.10 -0.49 6.92
CA VAL A 35 15.01 0.74 7.74
C VAL A 35 14.86 0.37 9.21
N THR A 36 15.83 0.83 10.03
CA THR A 36 15.82 0.66 11.48
C THR A 36 14.76 1.52 12.17
N GLN A 37 14.45 1.27 13.44
CA GLN A 37 13.55 2.15 14.21
C GLN A 37 14.08 3.59 14.28
N LYS A 38 15.40 3.75 14.43
CA LYS A 38 16.04 5.08 14.48
C LYS A 38 15.83 5.84 13.18
N ASP A 39 16.07 5.18 12.04
CA ASP A 39 15.91 5.80 10.73
C ASP A 39 14.42 6.05 10.42
N ALA A 40 13.54 5.13 10.82
CA ALA A 40 12.10 5.30 10.69
C ALA A 40 11.59 6.55 11.43
N ASN A 41 12.11 6.82 12.63
CA ASN A 41 11.75 8.03 13.37
C ASN A 41 12.16 9.29 12.60
N ILE A 42 13.38 9.31 12.04
CA ILE A 42 13.89 10.45 11.25
C ILE A 42 13.05 10.64 9.99
N ILE A 43 12.80 9.56 9.23
CA ILE A 43 12.02 9.60 7.98
C ILE A 43 10.59 10.05 8.25
N THR A 44 9.96 9.52 9.29
CA THR A 44 8.57 9.85 9.66
C THR A 44 8.46 11.32 10.09
N SER A 45 9.38 11.81 10.94
CA SER A 45 9.40 13.23 11.33
C SER A 45 9.57 14.14 10.13
N ALA A 46 10.56 13.87 9.28
CA ALA A 46 10.79 14.65 8.06
C ALA A 46 9.58 14.66 7.12
N ALA A 47 8.88 13.52 6.97
CA ALA A 47 7.66 13.44 6.17
C ALA A 47 6.56 14.35 6.74
N ILE A 48 6.34 14.32 8.05
CA ILE A 48 5.35 15.18 8.73
C ILE A 48 5.71 16.65 8.58
N ASP A 49 6.98 17.02 8.78
CA ASP A 49 7.47 18.39 8.65
C ASP A 49 7.30 18.95 7.23
N LEU A 50 7.37 18.07 6.22
CA LEU A 50 7.08 18.40 4.81
C LEU A 50 5.59 18.43 4.48
N GLY A 51 4.71 18.14 5.45
CA GLY A 51 3.26 18.16 5.31
C GLY A 51 2.67 16.84 4.77
N ILE A 52 3.41 15.73 4.76
CA ILE A 52 2.82 14.42 4.46
C ILE A 52 1.98 13.97 5.66
N ASN A 53 0.68 13.81 5.44
CA ASN A 53 -0.25 13.30 6.44
C ASN A 53 -0.77 11.89 6.16
N PHE A 54 -0.25 11.22 5.13
CA PHE A 54 -0.73 9.91 4.68
C PHE A 54 0.40 8.87 4.71
N PHE A 55 0.18 7.76 5.44
CA PHE A 55 1.15 6.69 5.69
C PHE A 55 0.53 5.34 5.33
N ASP A 56 1.25 4.51 4.58
CA ASP A 56 0.76 3.21 4.11
C ASP A 56 1.68 2.07 4.57
N THR A 57 1.08 1.06 5.20
CA THR A 57 1.72 -0.18 5.63
C THR A 57 0.86 -1.40 5.26
N ALA A 58 1.17 -2.57 5.78
CA ALA A 58 0.35 -3.79 5.72
C ALA A 58 0.71 -4.73 6.86
N ASN A 59 -0.25 -5.57 7.28
CA ASN A 59 -0.03 -6.57 8.32
C ASN A 59 1.12 -7.53 7.99
N VAL A 60 1.29 -7.88 6.71
CA VAL A 60 2.32 -8.82 6.24
C VAL A 60 3.72 -8.20 6.15
N TYR A 61 3.85 -6.88 6.12
CA TYR A 61 5.16 -6.24 5.95
C TYR A 61 6.05 -6.55 7.15
N SER A 62 7.16 -7.23 6.86
CA SER A 62 8.10 -7.71 7.88
C SER A 62 7.41 -8.53 9.00
N GLY A 63 6.36 -9.31 8.65
CA GLY A 63 5.58 -10.08 9.62
C GLY A 63 4.84 -9.25 10.67
N GLY A 64 4.49 -8.00 10.34
CA GLY A 64 3.82 -7.05 11.23
C GLY A 64 4.76 -6.06 11.92
N VAL A 65 6.08 -6.25 11.79
CA VAL A 65 7.06 -5.34 12.41
C VAL A 65 6.97 -3.94 11.80
N SER A 66 6.67 -3.81 10.49
CA SER A 66 6.49 -2.51 9.85
C SER A 66 5.40 -1.66 10.53
N GLU A 67 4.26 -2.25 10.90
CA GLU A 67 3.20 -1.57 11.66
C GLU A 67 3.68 -1.13 13.05
N THR A 68 4.43 -2.00 13.75
CA THR A 68 4.96 -1.69 15.09
C THR A 68 5.97 -0.53 15.04
N VAL A 69 6.85 -0.54 14.05
CA VAL A 69 7.86 0.52 13.85
C VAL A 69 7.18 1.84 13.48
N LEU A 70 6.18 1.81 12.58
CA LEU A 70 5.42 2.99 12.20
C LEU A 70 4.66 3.58 13.40
N GLY A 71 3.95 2.76 14.18
CA GLY A 71 3.22 3.22 15.37
C GLY A 71 4.13 3.93 16.37
N LYS A 72 5.32 3.38 16.63
CA LYS A 72 6.32 4.01 17.50
C LYS A 72 6.89 5.30 16.89
N ALA A 73 7.15 5.33 15.59
CA ALA A 73 7.71 6.51 14.92
C ALA A 73 6.72 7.68 14.87
N LEU A 74 5.43 7.40 14.74
CA LEU A 74 4.37 8.42 14.77
C LEU A 74 4.16 9.00 16.18
N GLY A 75 4.19 8.17 17.22
CA GLY A 75 3.99 8.62 18.59
C GLY A 75 2.77 9.54 18.73
N ASN A 76 2.99 10.74 19.27
CA ASN A 76 1.94 11.75 19.49
C ASN A 76 1.32 12.31 18.19
N HIS A 77 1.97 12.16 17.03
CA HIS A 77 1.45 12.60 15.74
C HIS A 77 0.38 11.67 15.17
N ARG A 78 0.13 10.50 15.82
CA ARG A 78 -0.90 9.57 15.33
C ARG A 78 -2.25 10.24 15.04
N LYS A 79 -2.66 11.19 15.86
CA LYS A 79 -3.94 11.91 15.74
C LYS A 79 -4.00 12.87 14.56
N ASP A 80 -2.87 13.28 14.03
CA ASP A 80 -2.74 14.31 13.00
C ASP A 80 -2.52 13.70 11.59
N VAL A 81 -2.42 12.36 11.52
CA VAL A 81 -2.12 11.64 10.28
C VAL A 81 -3.14 10.56 9.95
N ILE A 82 -3.16 10.14 8.70
CA ILE A 82 -3.99 9.08 8.16
C ILE A 82 -3.13 7.84 7.98
N ILE A 83 -3.53 6.73 8.59
CA ILE A 83 -2.86 5.44 8.43
C ILE A 83 -3.69 4.50 7.58
N ALA A 84 -3.08 4.01 6.50
CA ALA A 84 -3.58 2.88 5.72
C ALA A 84 -2.82 1.61 6.10
N THR A 85 -3.55 0.51 6.31
CA THR A 85 -2.95 -0.83 6.40
C THR A 85 -3.79 -1.85 5.65
N LYS A 86 -3.29 -3.09 5.52
CA LYS A 86 -3.89 -4.08 4.61
C LYS A 86 -3.96 -5.46 5.25
N VAL A 87 -4.88 -6.30 4.74
CA VAL A 87 -5.09 -7.70 5.13
C VAL A 87 -5.25 -8.58 3.91
N ARG A 88 -4.79 -9.81 3.96
CA ARG A 88 -5.04 -10.93 3.03
C ARG A 88 -3.95 -11.99 3.12
N PHE A 89 -2.68 -11.59 3.07
CA PHE A 89 -1.56 -12.53 3.03
C PHE A 89 -1.38 -13.24 4.38
N ALA A 90 -0.70 -14.40 4.33
CA ALA A 90 -0.51 -15.23 5.52
C ALA A 90 0.29 -14.50 6.61
N MET A 91 -0.24 -14.55 7.84
CA MET A 91 0.42 -14.05 9.05
C MET A 91 0.96 -15.17 9.94
N GLY A 92 0.78 -16.41 9.51
CA GLY A 92 1.25 -17.63 10.16
C GLY A 92 0.98 -18.85 9.28
N ASN A 93 1.13 -20.04 9.86
CA ASN A 93 1.05 -21.30 9.13
C ASN A 93 -0.28 -22.06 9.36
N LYS A 94 -1.21 -21.49 10.12
CA LYS A 94 -2.50 -22.14 10.40
C LYS A 94 -3.53 -21.81 9.32
N PRO A 95 -4.53 -22.69 9.10
CA PRO A 95 -5.50 -22.54 8.01
C PRO A 95 -6.22 -21.18 7.96
N ASN A 96 -6.55 -20.59 9.13
CA ASN A 96 -7.30 -19.33 9.22
C ASN A 96 -6.38 -18.10 9.46
N GLU A 97 -5.09 -18.18 9.13
CA GLU A 97 -4.15 -17.07 9.24
C GLU A 97 -3.82 -16.45 7.87
N THR A 98 -4.69 -16.64 6.89
CA THR A 98 -4.60 -16.10 5.53
C THR A 98 -5.99 -15.90 4.92
N GLY A 99 -6.05 -15.19 3.79
CA GLY A 99 -7.28 -14.98 3.03
C GLY A 99 -8.10 -13.78 3.48
N LEU A 100 -9.36 -13.74 3.03
CA LEU A 100 -10.29 -12.64 3.31
C LEU A 100 -11.57 -13.11 4.01
N SER A 101 -11.51 -14.26 4.71
CA SER A 101 -12.61 -14.69 5.55
C SER A 101 -12.91 -13.66 6.65
N ARG A 102 -14.15 -13.58 7.08
CA ARG A 102 -14.56 -12.73 8.21
C ARG A 102 -13.68 -12.96 9.45
N TYR A 103 -13.36 -14.22 9.73
CA TYR A 103 -12.50 -14.58 10.86
C TYR A 103 -11.12 -13.91 10.74
N HIS A 104 -10.46 -14.05 9.59
CA HIS A 104 -9.11 -13.51 9.39
C HIS A 104 -9.09 -11.98 9.32
N ILE A 105 -10.07 -11.37 8.67
CA ILE A 105 -10.18 -9.90 8.55
C ILE A 105 -10.29 -9.27 9.95
N ILE A 106 -11.23 -9.74 10.77
CA ILE A 106 -11.45 -9.16 12.11
C ILE A 106 -10.24 -9.36 13.00
N LYS A 107 -9.71 -10.60 13.05
CA LYS A 107 -8.50 -10.90 13.82
C LYS A 107 -7.31 -10.05 13.38
N SER A 108 -7.08 -9.93 12.09
CA SER A 108 -5.96 -9.14 11.54
C SER A 108 -6.10 -7.65 11.83
N CYS A 109 -7.31 -7.11 11.80
CA CYS A 109 -7.58 -5.73 12.19
C CYS A 109 -7.19 -5.47 13.64
N GLU A 110 -7.63 -6.31 14.56
CA GLU A 110 -7.27 -6.23 16.00
C GLU A 110 -5.75 -6.31 16.21
N ASP A 111 -5.11 -7.24 15.50
CA ASP A 111 -3.66 -7.40 15.57
C ASP A 111 -2.92 -6.18 15.01
N SER A 112 -3.42 -5.57 13.93
CA SER A 112 -2.87 -4.33 13.34
C SER A 112 -3.04 -3.13 14.27
N LEU A 113 -4.22 -2.96 14.88
CA LEU A 113 -4.48 -1.91 15.87
C LEU A 113 -3.48 -1.98 17.03
N ARG A 114 -3.24 -3.21 17.57
CA ARG A 114 -2.26 -3.41 18.64
C ARG A 114 -0.84 -3.06 18.21
N ARG A 115 -0.41 -3.48 17.00
CA ARG A 115 0.94 -3.20 16.49
C ARG A 115 1.14 -1.72 16.21
N LEU A 116 0.14 -1.04 15.65
CA LEU A 116 0.16 0.40 15.39
C LEU A 116 0.02 1.25 16.66
N GLY A 117 -0.43 0.66 17.79
CA GLY A 117 -0.67 1.40 19.05
C GLY A 117 -1.79 2.43 18.91
N THR A 118 -2.89 2.07 18.23
CA THR A 118 -4.02 2.96 17.98
C THR A 118 -5.34 2.20 18.07
N ASP A 119 -6.43 2.90 18.38
CA ASP A 119 -7.77 2.32 18.49
C ASP A 119 -8.52 2.31 17.14
N VAL A 120 -8.00 3.02 16.12
CA VAL A 120 -8.66 3.16 14.82
C VAL A 120 -7.66 3.12 13.67
N ILE A 121 -8.03 2.44 12.59
CA ILE A 121 -7.38 2.47 11.28
C ILE A 121 -8.17 3.42 10.39
N ASP A 122 -7.48 4.36 9.73
CA ASP A 122 -8.15 5.34 8.89
C ASP A 122 -8.58 4.75 7.55
N LEU A 123 -7.71 3.95 6.90
CA LEU A 123 -8.00 3.23 5.66
C LEU A 123 -7.58 1.76 5.79
N TYR A 124 -8.55 0.85 5.80
CA TYR A 124 -8.27 -0.59 5.83
C TYR A 124 -8.51 -1.20 4.47
N GLN A 125 -7.48 -1.84 3.90
CA GLN A 125 -7.52 -2.31 2.52
C GLN A 125 -7.44 -3.83 2.44
N ILE A 126 -8.19 -4.45 1.53
CA ILE A 126 -7.88 -5.81 1.10
C ILE A 126 -6.64 -5.73 0.19
N HIS A 127 -5.61 -6.54 0.50
CA HIS A 127 -4.29 -6.43 -0.15
C HIS A 127 -4.27 -7.04 -1.56
N SER A 128 -5.15 -7.99 -1.82
CA SER A 128 -5.37 -8.64 -3.11
C SER A 128 -6.69 -9.41 -3.06
N TYR A 129 -7.20 -9.79 -4.22
CA TYR A 129 -8.37 -10.66 -4.33
C TYR A 129 -8.14 -12.04 -3.68
N ASP A 130 -9.18 -12.59 -3.08
CA ASP A 130 -9.19 -13.95 -2.53
C ASP A 130 -10.30 -14.76 -3.19
N ALA A 131 -9.91 -15.66 -4.10
CA ALA A 131 -10.87 -16.53 -4.80
C ALA A 131 -11.50 -17.62 -3.90
N GLY A 132 -10.90 -17.86 -2.73
CA GLY A 132 -11.36 -18.87 -1.76
C GLY A 132 -12.45 -18.37 -0.83
N THR A 133 -12.70 -17.04 -0.78
CA THR A 133 -13.72 -16.44 0.09
C THR A 133 -14.79 -15.73 -0.73
N PRO A 134 -16.09 -15.99 -0.46
CA PRO A 134 -17.17 -15.20 -1.06
C PRO A 134 -16.96 -13.70 -0.80
N LEU A 135 -17.07 -12.90 -1.85
CA LEU A 135 -16.81 -11.46 -1.77
C LEU A 135 -17.79 -10.74 -0.83
N GLU A 136 -19.01 -11.26 -0.74
CA GLU A 136 -20.04 -10.81 0.20
C GLU A 136 -19.58 -10.96 1.66
N GLU A 137 -18.94 -12.08 2.02
CA GLU A 137 -18.42 -12.31 3.38
C GLU A 137 -17.31 -11.30 3.71
N THR A 138 -16.40 -11.07 2.75
CA THR A 138 -15.35 -10.06 2.87
C THR A 138 -15.93 -8.67 3.12
N LEU A 139 -16.89 -8.25 2.29
CA LEU A 139 -17.51 -6.92 2.39
C LEU A 139 -18.30 -6.73 3.69
N TYR A 140 -19.05 -7.74 4.14
CA TYR A 140 -19.71 -7.72 5.45
C TYR A 140 -18.70 -7.60 6.60
N ALA A 141 -17.56 -8.27 6.52
CA ALA A 141 -16.52 -8.14 7.55
C ALA A 141 -15.90 -6.74 7.59
N MET A 142 -15.63 -6.15 6.44
CA MET A 142 -15.08 -4.80 6.33
C MET A 142 -16.09 -3.76 6.83
N ASP A 143 -17.35 -3.85 6.43
CA ASP A 143 -18.43 -2.97 6.91
C ASP A 143 -18.63 -3.08 8.42
N HIS A 144 -18.63 -4.29 8.97
CA HIS A 144 -18.70 -4.51 10.41
C HIS A 144 -17.61 -3.77 11.19
N LEU A 145 -16.37 -3.74 10.69
CA LEU A 145 -15.27 -3.00 11.32
C LEU A 145 -15.50 -1.49 11.31
N ILE A 146 -16.16 -0.95 10.28
CA ILE A 146 -16.58 0.46 10.25
C ILE A 146 -17.67 0.70 11.29
N GLN A 147 -18.69 -0.13 11.34
CA GLN A 147 -19.81 -0.01 12.29
C GLN A 147 -19.33 -0.11 13.76
N CYS A 148 -18.28 -0.88 14.01
CA CYS A 148 -17.64 -0.99 15.33
C CYS A 148 -16.67 0.18 15.64
N GLY A 149 -16.48 1.13 14.71
CA GLY A 149 -15.58 2.28 14.89
C GLY A 149 -14.08 1.95 14.86
N LYS A 150 -13.69 0.73 14.46
CA LYS A 150 -12.28 0.30 14.36
C LYS A 150 -11.63 0.71 13.06
N VAL A 151 -12.42 0.96 12.02
CA VAL A 151 -12.00 1.38 10.70
C VAL A 151 -12.85 2.57 10.28
N ARG A 152 -12.25 3.58 9.64
CA ARG A 152 -13.00 4.74 9.13
C ARG A 152 -13.44 4.55 7.69
N TYR A 153 -12.51 4.10 6.84
CA TYR A 153 -12.74 3.88 5.41
C TYR A 153 -12.14 2.56 4.97
N ILE A 154 -12.69 2.00 3.91
CA ILE A 154 -12.19 0.76 3.31
C ILE A 154 -11.74 0.98 1.87
N GLY A 155 -10.76 0.17 1.45
CA GLY A 155 -10.22 0.19 0.10
C GLY A 155 -9.82 -1.21 -0.37
N CYS A 156 -9.35 -1.29 -1.60
CA CYS A 156 -8.81 -2.52 -2.15
C CYS A 156 -7.43 -2.28 -2.79
N SER A 157 -6.72 -3.36 -3.08
CA SER A 157 -5.44 -3.32 -3.76
C SER A 157 -5.30 -4.51 -4.70
N ASN A 158 -4.70 -4.30 -5.86
CA ASN A 158 -4.40 -5.36 -6.83
C ASN A 158 -5.61 -6.18 -7.31
N LEU A 159 -6.79 -5.56 -7.36
CA LEU A 159 -7.96 -6.12 -8.01
C LEU A 159 -8.01 -5.70 -9.48
N THR A 160 -8.55 -6.57 -10.32
CA THR A 160 -8.91 -6.20 -11.71
C THR A 160 -10.14 -5.29 -11.73
N ALA A 161 -10.41 -4.64 -12.86
CA ALA A 161 -11.57 -3.77 -13.01
C ALA A 161 -12.89 -4.51 -12.75
N TRP A 162 -13.06 -5.73 -13.30
CA TRP A 162 -14.28 -6.50 -13.06
C TRP A 162 -14.46 -6.93 -11.60
N GLN A 163 -13.36 -7.27 -10.89
CA GLN A 163 -13.40 -7.62 -9.46
C GLN A 163 -13.79 -6.41 -8.61
N THR A 164 -13.21 -5.27 -8.92
CA THR A 164 -13.53 -4.00 -8.25
C THR A 164 -14.98 -3.62 -8.47
N MET A 165 -15.47 -3.64 -9.71
CA MET A 165 -16.86 -3.32 -10.02
C MET A 165 -17.85 -4.30 -9.37
N LYS A 166 -17.49 -5.61 -9.34
CA LYS A 166 -18.30 -6.62 -8.65
C LYS A 166 -18.41 -6.29 -7.15
N ALA A 167 -17.32 -5.90 -6.49
CA ALA A 167 -17.34 -5.53 -5.08
C ALA A 167 -18.23 -4.31 -4.83
N LEU A 168 -18.09 -3.26 -5.65
CA LEU A 168 -18.92 -2.06 -5.55
C LEU A 168 -20.41 -2.36 -5.74
N SER A 169 -20.75 -3.18 -6.74
CA SER A 169 -22.13 -3.59 -7.01
C SER A 169 -22.73 -4.42 -5.86
N ILE A 170 -21.95 -5.32 -5.25
CA ILE A 170 -22.39 -6.09 -4.07
C ILE A 170 -22.61 -5.14 -2.89
N SER A 171 -21.69 -4.23 -2.62
CA SER A 171 -21.82 -3.24 -1.54
C SER A 171 -23.09 -2.41 -1.72
N GLU A 172 -23.36 -1.93 -2.93
CA GLU A 172 -24.56 -1.15 -3.23
C GLU A 172 -25.85 -1.97 -3.02
N LYS A 173 -25.91 -3.19 -3.57
CA LYS A 173 -27.06 -4.10 -3.45
C LYS A 173 -27.37 -4.46 -2.00
N LEU A 174 -26.33 -4.61 -1.17
CA LEU A 174 -26.46 -5.02 0.23
C LEU A 174 -26.43 -3.83 1.22
N ASN A 175 -26.40 -2.60 0.71
CA ASN A 175 -26.30 -1.37 1.50
C ASN A 175 -25.11 -1.38 2.48
N LEU A 176 -23.95 -1.84 2.00
CA LEU A 176 -22.68 -1.84 2.73
C LEU A 176 -21.82 -0.66 2.29
N GLN A 177 -20.82 -0.32 3.11
CA GLN A 177 -19.81 0.67 2.73
C GLN A 177 -19.03 0.21 1.48
N LYS A 178 -18.78 1.14 0.57
CA LYS A 178 -18.03 0.90 -0.68
C LYS A 178 -16.53 1.15 -0.47
N PHE A 179 -15.70 0.50 -1.25
CA PHE A 179 -14.30 0.88 -1.37
C PHE A 179 -14.19 2.31 -1.90
N ILE A 180 -13.48 3.17 -1.17
CA ILE A 180 -13.21 4.54 -1.62
C ILE A 180 -11.93 4.65 -2.45
N THR A 181 -11.05 3.63 -2.39
CA THR A 181 -9.76 3.60 -3.08
C THR A 181 -9.46 2.24 -3.67
N THR A 182 -8.60 2.25 -4.70
CA THR A 182 -7.84 1.07 -5.12
C THR A 182 -6.34 1.41 -5.14
N GLN A 183 -5.50 0.52 -4.59
CA GLN A 183 -4.05 0.67 -4.62
C GLN A 183 -3.45 -0.25 -5.68
N LEU A 184 -2.75 0.32 -6.66
CA LEU A 184 -2.33 -0.35 -7.88
C LEU A 184 -0.87 -0.07 -8.23
N TYR A 185 -0.22 -1.04 -8.90
CA TYR A 185 1.06 -0.79 -9.54
C TYR A 185 0.88 0.19 -10.69
N TYR A 186 1.56 1.32 -10.60
CA TYR A 186 1.53 2.31 -11.65
C TYR A 186 2.83 3.09 -11.70
N SER A 187 3.44 3.17 -12.86
CA SER A 187 4.68 3.92 -13.09
C SER A 187 4.71 4.40 -14.53
N ILE A 188 5.64 5.30 -14.85
CA ILE A 188 5.85 5.76 -16.23
C ILE A 188 6.13 4.60 -17.20
N GLY A 189 6.72 3.51 -16.73
CA GLY A 189 7.03 2.32 -17.52
C GLY A 189 5.97 1.20 -17.46
N MET A 190 4.90 1.36 -16.66
CA MET A 190 3.83 0.39 -16.51
C MET A 190 2.49 1.11 -16.38
N ARG A 191 1.74 1.16 -17.47
CA ARG A 191 0.54 1.99 -17.61
C ARG A 191 -0.73 1.17 -17.92
N ASP A 192 -0.68 -0.16 -17.75
CA ASP A 192 -1.80 -1.06 -18.13
C ASP A 192 -3.10 -0.74 -17.40
N ILE A 193 -3.03 -0.15 -16.19
CA ILE A 193 -4.23 0.25 -15.43
C ILE A 193 -5.06 1.32 -16.16
N GLU A 194 -4.47 2.05 -17.10
CA GLU A 194 -5.17 3.10 -17.88
C GLU A 194 -6.22 2.53 -18.82
N ASN A 195 -6.14 1.23 -19.17
CA ASN A 195 -7.07 0.60 -20.08
C ASN A 195 -8.47 0.42 -19.48
N GLU A 196 -8.56 0.01 -18.20
CA GLU A 196 -9.84 -0.31 -17.56
C GLU A 196 -9.96 0.27 -16.14
N LEU A 197 -8.91 0.16 -15.30
CA LEU A 197 -8.98 0.56 -13.90
C LEU A 197 -9.09 2.07 -13.71
N VAL A 198 -8.36 2.87 -14.48
CA VAL A 198 -8.46 4.33 -14.43
C VAL A 198 -9.85 4.80 -14.89
N PRO A 199 -10.40 4.37 -16.04
CA PRO A 199 -11.79 4.68 -16.42
C PRO A 199 -12.81 4.28 -15.35
N LEU A 200 -12.68 3.08 -14.77
CA LEU A 200 -13.56 2.63 -13.68
C LEU A 200 -13.46 3.55 -12.46
N CYS A 201 -12.26 3.93 -12.06
CA CYS A 201 -12.07 4.79 -10.90
C CYS A 201 -12.66 6.20 -11.12
N ILE A 202 -12.56 6.73 -12.34
CA ILE A 202 -13.19 8.00 -12.72
C ILE A 202 -14.70 7.88 -12.64
N ASP A 203 -15.29 6.83 -13.24
CA ASP A 203 -16.75 6.61 -13.24
C ASP A 203 -17.31 6.39 -11.82
N GLN A 204 -16.60 5.62 -10.99
CA GLN A 204 -17.04 5.30 -9.64
C GLN A 204 -16.50 6.26 -8.56
N HIS A 205 -15.82 7.33 -8.96
CA HIS A 205 -15.21 8.34 -8.06
C HIS A 205 -14.26 7.72 -7.00
N MET A 206 -13.52 6.68 -7.35
CA MET A 206 -12.54 6.05 -6.48
C MET A 206 -11.17 6.74 -6.57
N GLY A 207 -10.48 6.87 -5.44
CA GLY A 207 -9.07 7.28 -5.42
C GLY A 207 -8.14 6.17 -5.88
N ILE A 208 -7.07 6.54 -6.59
CA ILE A 208 -5.99 5.61 -6.97
C ILE A 208 -4.76 5.90 -6.12
N LEU A 209 -4.25 4.88 -5.42
CA LEU A 209 -2.99 4.92 -4.73
C LEU A 209 -1.95 4.16 -5.56
N CYS A 210 -0.88 4.84 -5.97
CA CYS A 210 0.15 4.24 -6.81
C CYS A 210 1.24 3.61 -5.95
N TRP A 211 1.42 2.26 -6.03
CA TRP A 211 2.60 1.66 -5.42
C TRP A 211 3.71 1.45 -6.45
N SER A 212 4.95 1.54 -5.98
CA SER A 212 6.17 1.46 -6.80
C SER A 212 6.21 2.40 -8.02
N PRO A 213 5.87 3.69 -7.88
CA PRO A 213 5.86 4.63 -9.02
C PRO A 213 7.22 4.79 -9.69
N LEU A 214 8.30 4.49 -8.97
CA LEU A 214 9.68 4.49 -9.47
C LEU A 214 10.21 3.09 -9.78
N SER A 215 9.33 2.08 -9.95
CA SER A 215 9.70 0.69 -10.29
C SER A 215 10.84 0.14 -9.41
N GLY A 216 10.66 0.19 -8.08
CA GLY A 216 11.67 -0.27 -7.14
C GLY A 216 12.99 0.53 -7.20
N GLY A 217 12.93 1.78 -7.64
CA GLY A 217 14.06 2.67 -7.78
C GLY A 217 14.72 2.66 -9.16
N PHE A 218 14.16 1.93 -10.14
CA PHE A 218 14.72 1.90 -11.49
C PHE A 218 14.73 3.30 -12.14
N PHE A 219 13.62 4.00 -12.04
CA PHE A 219 13.46 5.34 -12.63
C PHE A 219 14.11 6.48 -11.82
N THR A 220 14.90 6.16 -10.79
CA THR A 220 15.72 7.17 -10.10
C THR A 220 17.05 7.47 -10.80
N GLY A 221 17.36 6.76 -11.86
CA GLY A 221 18.63 6.90 -12.58
C GLY A 221 19.85 6.27 -11.91
N LYS A 222 19.69 5.63 -10.74
CA LYS A 222 20.81 4.94 -10.05
C LYS A 222 21.26 3.66 -10.74
N PHE A 223 20.43 3.09 -11.61
CA PHE A 223 20.78 1.95 -12.45
C PHE A 223 21.19 2.43 -13.83
N ARG A 224 22.29 1.90 -14.35
CA ARG A 224 22.83 2.26 -15.66
C ARG A 224 23.01 1.03 -16.53
N LYS A 225 22.80 1.16 -17.82
CA LYS A 225 23.10 0.11 -18.79
C LYS A 225 24.61 -0.19 -18.76
N ASN A 226 24.97 -1.46 -18.66
CA ASN A 226 26.36 -1.93 -18.62
C ASN A 226 27.20 -1.49 -17.38
N SER A 227 26.56 -1.04 -16.30
CA SER A 227 27.24 -0.71 -15.03
C SER A 227 26.96 -1.77 -13.97
N GLU A 228 27.85 -1.87 -12.98
CA GLU A 228 27.60 -2.70 -11.80
C GLU A 228 26.37 -2.18 -11.04
N MET A 229 25.59 -3.13 -10.50
CA MET A 229 24.45 -2.77 -9.66
C MET A 229 24.92 -2.09 -8.37
N PRO A 230 24.29 -0.98 -7.95
CA PRO A 230 24.55 -0.42 -6.64
C PRO A 230 24.30 -1.45 -5.54
N SER A 231 25.28 -1.67 -4.66
CA SER A 231 25.24 -2.68 -3.61
C SER A 231 24.12 -2.48 -2.58
N ASP A 232 23.70 -1.23 -2.38
CA ASP A 232 22.64 -0.78 -1.47
C ASP A 232 21.23 -0.82 -2.09
N ALA A 233 21.12 -1.18 -3.36
CA ALA A 233 19.82 -1.22 -4.02
C ALA A 233 19.07 -2.51 -3.67
N ARG A 234 17.78 -2.40 -3.31
CA ARG A 234 16.89 -3.59 -3.14
C ARG A 234 16.95 -4.57 -4.32
N ARG A 235 17.28 -4.07 -5.51
CA ARG A 235 17.41 -4.86 -6.72
C ARG A 235 18.70 -5.67 -6.79
N SER A 236 19.76 -5.30 -6.08
CA SER A 236 21.02 -6.05 -6.07
C SER A 236 20.85 -7.48 -5.55
N ASN A 237 19.82 -7.72 -4.73
CA ASN A 237 19.45 -9.02 -4.19
C ASN A 237 18.46 -9.79 -5.08
N ARG A 238 18.65 -9.74 -6.41
CA ARG A 238 17.79 -10.37 -7.43
C ARG A 238 17.49 -11.86 -7.23
N GLN A 239 18.35 -12.61 -6.56
CA GLN A 239 18.22 -14.08 -6.41
C GLN A 239 17.29 -14.49 -5.27
N ALA A 240 17.03 -13.63 -4.30
CA ALA A 240 16.31 -13.95 -3.09
C ALA A 240 14.89 -13.35 -3.06
N SER A 241 14.59 -12.30 -3.84
CA SER A 241 13.25 -11.71 -3.80
C SER A 241 12.29 -12.49 -4.69
N SER A 242 11.26 -13.08 -4.07
CA SER A 242 10.05 -13.56 -4.74
C SER A 242 9.29 -12.41 -5.45
N PHE A 243 9.72 -11.18 -5.31
CA PHE A 243 9.20 -9.99 -5.97
C PHE A 243 9.80 -9.84 -7.37
N LYS A 244 9.32 -10.65 -8.29
CA LYS A 244 9.56 -10.48 -9.73
C LYS A 244 8.75 -9.29 -10.30
N TYR A 245 8.62 -8.19 -9.58
CA TYR A 245 7.94 -6.98 -10.08
C TYR A 245 8.89 -6.16 -10.94
N TRP A 246 9.11 -6.70 -12.12
CA TRP A 246 9.88 -6.06 -13.15
C TRP A 246 9.15 -6.26 -14.47
N PRO A 247 8.11 -5.49 -14.73
CA PRO A 247 7.39 -5.62 -15.98
C PRO A 247 7.92 -4.70 -17.07
N VAL A 248 8.97 -3.95 -16.80
CA VAL A 248 9.56 -3.09 -17.83
C VAL A 248 10.58 -3.89 -18.61
N ASP A 249 10.44 -3.93 -19.92
CA ASP A 249 11.52 -4.24 -20.81
C ASP A 249 12.74 -3.39 -20.42
N GLU A 250 13.85 -4.02 -20.10
CA GLU A 250 15.02 -3.30 -19.56
C GLU A 250 15.54 -2.24 -20.55
N GLU A 251 15.52 -2.52 -21.85
CA GLU A 251 15.98 -1.55 -22.86
C GLU A 251 15.10 -0.31 -22.88
N LYS A 252 13.79 -0.49 -22.95
CA LYS A 252 12.83 0.61 -22.83
C LYS A 252 12.94 1.32 -21.49
N GLY A 253 13.21 0.59 -20.41
CA GLY A 253 13.43 1.19 -19.11
C GLY A 253 14.60 2.16 -19.08
N PHE A 254 15.74 1.80 -19.68
CA PHE A 254 16.89 2.69 -19.76
C PHE A 254 16.63 3.89 -20.67
N GLU A 255 15.94 3.71 -21.80
CA GLU A 255 15.52 4.83 -22.67
C GLU A 255 14.65 5.83 -21.89
N ILE A 256 13.70 5.33 -21.05
CA ILE A 256 12.87 6.18 -20.20
C ILE A 256 13.76 6.97 -19.22
N VAL A 257 14.74 6.32 -18.58
CA VAL A 257 15.66 6.99 -17.64
C VAL A 257 16.42 8.11 -18.34
N GLU A 258 16.96 7.87 -19.54
CA GLU A 258 17.65 8.89 -20.33
C GLU A 258 16.75 10.09 -20.68
N HIS A 259 15.48 9.82 -21.00
CA HIS A 259 14.50 10.89 -21.24
C HIS A 259 14.20 11.69 -19.97
N LEU A 260 14.03 11.02 -18.82
CA LEU A 260 13.77 11.68 -17.53
C LEU A 260 14.95 12.57 -17.11
N GLU A 261 16.18 12.14 -17.33
CA GLU A 261 17.37 12.95 -17.05
C GLU A 261 17.44 14.20 -17.91
N ARG A 262 17.15 14.09 -19.20
CA ARG A 262 17.09 15.26 -20.10
C ARG A 262 16.03 16.27 -19.65
N ILE A 263 14.87 15.82 -19.21
CA ILE A 263 13.80 16.69 -18.72
C ILE A 263 14.22 17.34 -17.39
N GLY A 264 14.85 16.58 -16.49
CA GLY A 264 15.29 17.08 -15.17
C GLY A 264 16.46 18.05 -15.21
N THR A 265 17.14 18.19 -16.35
CA THR A 265 18.22 19.17 -16.57
C THR A 265 17.75 20.45 -17.26
N LEU A 266 16.50 20.55 -17.66
CA LEU A 266 15.86 21.75 -18.20
C LEU A 266 15.33 22.64 -17.07
#